data_128031749cb9bb618a0517a5ea1f824c
#
_entry.id   128031749cb9bb618a0517a5ea1f824c
#
_cell.length_a   1.000
_cell.length_b   1.000
_cell.length_c   1.000
_cell.angle_alpha   90.00
_cell.angle_beta   90.00
_cell.angle_gamma   90.00
#
_symmetry.space_group_name_H-M   'P 1'
#
loop_
_entity.id
_entity.type
_entity.pdbx_description
1 polymer ?
#
loop_
_entity_poly.entity_id
_entity_poly.type
_entity_poly.pdbx_seq_one_letter_code
_entity_poly.pdbx_strand_id
1 'polypeptide(L)'
;VRNHDLQFLKHFSMVIVFLMGVTVVLLIGAFYAHSLHPVDPDPRAEARVAERIRPVGGVYAGETGAAAIAAAAEAAAALAASQVAYDGTLDGSVIYAQLCGACHTNGAGGAPTLDRAHWDARIAKGVDTLVKHAIEGFQGEAGLMPARGGNPSLNDAQVEATVKWMIDNLK
;
A
#
# COMPACT_ATOMS: atom_id res chain seq x y z
N VAL A 1 57.72 15.22 46.30
CA VAL A 1 56.98 15.19 45.04
C VAL A 1 56.53 13.75 44.72
N ARG A 2 57.44 12.78 44.81
CA ARG A 2 57.25 11.37 44.46
C ARG A 2 56.20 10.62 45.32
N ASN A 3 55.95 11.03 46.55
CA ASN A 3 54.98 10.39 47.44
C ASN A 3 53.53 10.75 47.13
N HIS A 4 53.28 11.95 46.62
CA HIS A 4 51.94 12.38 46.23
C HIS A 4 51.46 11.64 44.98
N ASP A 5 52.33 11.42 44.02
CA ASP A 5 52.01 10.71 42.77
C ASP A 5 51.71 9.23 43.06
N LEU A 6 52.49 8.59 43.96
CA LEU A 6 52.25 7.21 44.38
C LEU A 6 50.93 7.08 45.14
N GLN A 7 50.62 8.05 46.01
CA GLN A 7 49.36 8.06 46.74
C GLN A 7 48.14 8.30 45.82
N PHE A 8 48.28 9.21 44.89
CA PHE A 8 47.26 9.42 43.84
C PHE A 8 47.04 8.14 43.03
N LEU A 9 48.11 7.54 42.52
CA LEU A 9 48.02 6.32 41.69
C LEU A 9 47.35 5.17 42.46
N LYS A 10 47.66 5.02 43.77
CA LYS A 10 47.02 4.02 44.62
C LYS A 10 45.53 4.22 44.74
N HIS A 11 45.06 5.45 45.04
CA HIS A 11 43.63 5.75 45.14
C HIS A 11 42.92 5.61 43.79
N PHE A 12 43.54 6.10 42.73
CA PHE A 12 43.03 5.98 41.38
C PHE A 12 42.84 4.53 40.94
N SER A 13 43.90 3.69 41.16
CA SER A 13 43.80 2.25 40.86
C SER A 13 42.73 1.56 41.69
N MET A 14 42.59 1.93 42.96
CA MET A 14 41.57 1.37 43.85
C MET A 14 40.15 1.70 43.36
N VAL A 15 39.92 2.94 42.90
CA VAL A 15 38.66 3.35 42.33
C VAL A 15 38.34 2.58 41.02
N ILE A 16 39.35 2.42 40.16
CA ILE A 16 39.17 1.66 38.90
C ILE A 16 38.83 0.20 39.20
N VAL A 17 39.58 -0.45 40.12
CA VAL A 17 39.29 -1.84 40.50
C VAL A 17 37.90 -1.98 41.10
N PHE A 18 37.47 -1.02 41.91
CA PHE A 18 36.11 -1.00 42.47
C PHE A 18 35.05 -0.87 41.37
N LEU A 19 35.23 0.06 40.45
CA LEU A 19 34.30 0.23 39.33
C LEU A 19 34.25 -0.99 38.42
N MET A 20 35.38 -1.63 38.14
CA MET A 20 35.42 -2.90 37.41
C MET A 20 34.64 -3.99 38.15
N GLY A 21 34.83 -4.09 39.49
CA GLY A 21 34.08 -5.04 40.30
C GLY A 21 32.57 -4.81 40.24
N VAL A 22 32.14 -3.56 40.36
CA VAL A 22 30.72 -3.18 40.21
C VAL A 22 30.19 -3.57 38.84
N THR A 23 30.95 -3.29 37.76
CA THR A 23 30.56 -3.66 36.40
C THR A 23 30.36 -5.16 36.23
N VAL A 24 31.28 -5.96 36.76
CA VAL A 24 31.19 -7.42 36.72
C VAL A 24 29.95 -7.92 37.47
N VAL A 25 29.69 -7.37 38.67
CA VAL A 25 28.49 -7.72 39.45
C VAL A 25 27.19 -7.37 38.66
N LEU A 26 27.16 -6.20 38.05
CA LEU A 26 26.00 -5.78 37.24
C LEU A 26 25.79 -6.68 36.00
N LEU A 27 26.88 -7.09 35.33
CA LEU A 27 26.81 -8.01 34.19
C LEU A 27 26.28 -9.39 34.61
N ILE A 28 26.82 -9.93 35.73
CA ILE A 28 26.32 -11.20 36.26
C ILE A 28 24.85 -11.09 36.67
N GLY A 29 24.49 -10.01 37.36
CA GLY A 29 23.09 -9.74 37.74
C GLY A 29 22.17 -9.61 36.56
N ALA A 30 22.57 -8.91 35.51
CA ALA A 30 21.81 -8.78 34.27
C ALA A 30 21.65 -10.12 33.54
N PHE A 31 22.72 -10.91 33.45
CA PHE A 31 22.66 -12.25 32.87
C PHE A 31 21.71 -13.18 33.65
N TYR A 32 21.79 -13.14 34.98
CA TYR A 32 20.92 -13.92 35.85
C TYR A 32 19.44 -13.49 35.69
N ALA A 33 19.18 -12.18 35.72
CA ALA A 33 17.85 -11.65 35.51
C ALA A 33 17.28 -12.03 34.14
N HIS A 34 18.12 -11.97 33.07
CA HIS A 34 17.71 -12.40 31.73
C HIS A 34 17.40 -13.91 31.66
N SER A 35 18.16 -14.74 32.40
CA SER A 35 17.89 -16.18 32.43
C SER A 35 16.59 -16.54 33.17
N LEU A 36 16.16 -15.71 34.12
CA LEU A 36 14.88 -15.89 34.83
C LEU A 36 13.68 -15.43 34.02
N HIS A 37 13.88 -14.52 33.07
CA HIS A 37 12.83 -13.96 32.22
C HIS A 37 13.22 -14.15 30.73
N PRO A 38 13.24 -15.40 30.23
CA PRO A 38 13.47 -15.62 28.81
C PRO A 38 12.38 -14.89 28.03
N VAL A 39 12.80 -14.06 27.07
CA VAL A 39 11.85 -13.41 26.17
C VAL A 39 11.21 -14.50 25.33
N ASP A 40 9.89 -14.66 25.42
CA ASP A 40 9.16 -15.57 24.56
C ASP A 40 9.45 -15.21 23.09
N PRO A 41 9.79 -16.19 22.24
CA PRO A 41 10.04 -15.93 20.83
C PRO A 41 8.75 -15.35 20.22
N ASP A 42 8.84 -14.12 19.72
CA ASP A 42 7.72 -13.49 19.02
C ASP A 42 7.36 -14.33 17.77
N PRO A 43 6.18 -14.95 17.71
CA PRO A 43 5.80 -15.80 16.58
C PRO A 43 5.79 -15.06 15.24
N ARG A 44 5.79 -13.72 15.28
CA ARG A 44 5.86 -12.87 14.10
C ARG A 44 7.29 -12.44 13.73
N ALA A 45 8.28 -12.80 14.54
CA ALA A 45 9.66 -12.38 14.30
C ALA A 45 10.21 -12.93 12.99
N GLU A 46 9.98 -14.22 12.72
CA GLU A 46 10.40 -14.86 11.48
C GLU A 46 9.72 -14.25 10.26
N ALA A 47 8.43 -13.98 10.33
CA ALA A 47 7.69 -13.33 9.27
C ALA A 47 8.22 -11.91 8.98
N ARG A 48 8.54 -11.14 10.03
CA ARG A 48 9.13 -9.81 9.87
C ARG A 48 10.55 -9.85 9.28
N VAL A 49 11.34 -10.86 9.65
CA VAL A 49 12.67 -11.06 9.07
C VAL A 49 12.54 -11.43 7.60
N ALA A 50 11.69 -12.39 7.25
CA ALA A 50 11.44 -12.81 5.87
C ALA A 50 10.96 -11.64 5.00
N GLU A 51 10.08 -10.78 5.53
CA GLU A 51 9.61 -9.59 4.84
C GLU A 51 10.72 -8.57 4.59
N ARG A 52 11.61 -8.34 5.57
CA ARG A 52 12.74 -7.40 5.43
C ARG A 52 13.82 -7.86 4.48
N ILE A 53 14.04 -9.17 4.36
CA ILE A 53 15.05 -9.75 3.45
C ILE A 53 14.45 -10.16 2.09
N ARG A 54 13.14 -9.94 1.89
CA ARG A 54 12.49 -10.26 0.63
C ARG A 54 13.13 -9.42 -0.50
N PRO A 55 13.56 -10.07 -1.60
CA PRO A 55 14.18 -9.33 -2.71
C PRO A 55 13.20 -8.33 -3.29
N VAL A 56 13.66 -7.10 -3.46
CA VAL A 56 12.93 -6.08 -4.23
C VAL A 56 12.99 -6.51 -5.70
N GLY A 57 11.86 -6.89 -6.28
CA GLY A 57 11.79 -7.41 -7.63
C GLY A 57 12.01 -8.93 -7.71
N GLY A 58 11.31 -9.69 -6.86
CA GLY A 58 11.30 -11.14 -6.95
C GLY A 58 10.93 -11.59 -8.36
N VAL A 59 11.78 -12.42 -8.97
CA VAL A 59 11.48 -13.02 -10.28
C VAL A 59 10.53 -14.19 -10.04
N TYR A 60 9.31 -14.03 -10.50
CA TYR A 60 8.32 -15.10 -10.50
C TYR A 60 8.40 -15.83 -11.82
N ALA A 61 8.97 -17.03 -11.83
CA ALA A 61 9.15 -17.84 -13.03
C ALA A 61 8.36 -19.15 -12.93
N GLY A 62 7.92 -19.65 -14.09
CA GLY A 62 7.20 -20.92 -14.19
C GLY A 62 5.78 -20.89 -13.65
N GLU A 63 5.16 -22.08 -13.57
CA GLU A 63 3.75 -22.23 -13.13
C GLU A 63 3.53 -21.78 -11.68
N THR A 64 4.49 -22.06 -10.79
CA THR A 64 4.43 -21.63 -9.38
C THR A 64 4.49 -20.12 -9.23
N GLY A 65 5.30 -19.45 -10.05
CA GLY A 65 5.38 -17.99 -10.06
C GLY A 65 4.11 -17.35 -10.61
N ALA A 66 3.56 -17.90 -11.69
CA ALA A 66 2.29 -17.44 -12.25
C ALA A 66 1.14 -17.59 -11.25
N ALA A 67 1.08 -18.73 -10.53
CA ALA A 67 0.07 -18.97 -9.49
C ALA A 67 0.24 -18.00 -8.31
N ALA A 68 1.47 -17.69 -7.90
CA ALA A 68 1.72 -16.74 -6.82
C ALA A 68 1.31 -15.30 -7.21
N ILE A 69 1.57 -14.88 -8.45
CA ILE A 69 1.12 -13.58 -8.96
C ILE A 69 -0.39 -13.52 -9.01
N ALA A 70 -1.05 -14.57 -9.51
CA ALA A 70 -2.51 -14.64 -9.57
C ALA A 70 -3.14 -14.58 -8.18
N ALA A 71 -2.63 -15.34 -7.22
CA ALA A 71 -3.11 -15.32 -5.84
C ALA A 71 -2.89 -13.95 -5.15
N ALA A 72 -1.76 -13.31 -5.40
CA ALA A 72 -1.49 -11.97 -4.88
C ALA A 72 -2.43 -10.92 -5.50
N ALA A 73 -2.71 -11.02 -6.80
CA ALA A 73 -3.65 -10.13 -7.49
C ALA A 73 -5.08 -10.33 -6.98
N GLU A 74 -5.51 -11.57 -6.75
CA GLU A 74 -6.83 -11.90 -6.20
C GLU A 74 -6.97 -11.38 -4.76
N ALA A 75 -5.95 -11.56 -3.92
CA ALA A 75 -5.95 -11.03 -2.55
C ALA A 75 -5.99 -9.49 -2.53
N ALA A 76 -5.26 -8.83 -3.42
CA ALA A 76 -5.30 -7.38 -3.56
C ALA A 76 -6.67 -6.88 -4.03
N ALA A 77 -7.29 -7.57 -4.99
CA ALA A 77 -8.62 -7.27 -5.48
C ALA A 77 -9.69 -7.46 -4.40
N ALA A 78 -9.61 -8.54 -3.60
CA ALA A 78 -10.52 -8.80 -2.49
C ALA A 78 -10.39 -7.72 -1.39
N LEU A 79 -9.16 -7.31 -1.06
CA LEU A 79 -8.93 -6.23 -0.11
C LEU A 79 -9.49 -4.89 -0.63
N ALA A 80 -9.26 -4.57 -1.90
CA ALA A 80 -9.80 -3.36 -2.51
C ALA A 80 -11.34 -3.37 -2.56
N ALA A 81 -11.95 -4.52 -2.87
CA ALA A 81 -13.41 -4.68 -2.89
C ALA A 81 -14.04 -4.57 -1.48
N SER A 82 -13.29 -4.83 -0.42
CA SER A 82 -13.76 -4.65 0.96
C SER A 82 -13.76 -3.18 1.43
N GLN A 83 -13.08 -2.31 0.68
CA GLN A 83 -13.05 -0.87 0.96
C GLN A 83 -14.19 -0.17 0.24
N VAL A 84 -14.89 0.71 0.93
CA VAL A 84 -15.96 1.53 0.34
C VAL A 84 -15.32 2.82 -0.18
N ALA A 85 -15.24 2.95 -1.51
CA ALA A 85 -14.70 4.16 -2.12
C ALA A 85 -15.65 5.36 -1.90
N TYR A 86 -15.07 6.52 -1.62
CA TYR A 86 -15.81 7.79 -1.49
C TYR A 86 -16.99 7.73 -0.51
N ASP A 87 -16.81 7.08 0.64
CA ASP A 87 -17.82 6.90 1.68
C ASP A 87 -19.15 6.31 1.16
N GLY A 88 -19.08 5.54 0.06
CA GLY A 88 -20.24 4.88 -0.54
C GLY A 88 -21.18 5.82 -1.30
N THR A 89 -20.79 7.07 -1.55
CA THR A 89 -21.64 8.01 -2.29
C THR A 89 -22.02 7.48 -3.65
N LEU A 90 -23.27 7.74 -4.06
CA LEU A 90 -23.78 7.53 -5.42
C LEU A 90 -23.86 8.84 -6.19
N ASP A 91 -23.29 9.93 -5.68
CA ASP A 91 -23.19 11.18 -6.40
C ASP A 91 -22.11 11.07 -7.49
N GLY A 92 -22.56 10.90 -8.73
CA GLY A 92 -21.69 10.78 -9.90
C GLY A 92 -20.80 12.00 -10.12
N SER A 93 -21.24 13.19 -9.70
CA SER A 93 -20.44 14.42 -9.83
C SER A 93 -19.21 14.40 -8.93
N VAL A 94 -19.35 13.90 -7.72
CA VAL A 94 -18.25 13.76 -6.74
C VAL A 94 -17.22 12.75 -7.25
N ILE A 95 -17.69 11.58 -7.70
CA ILE A 95 -16.81 10.53 -8.21
C ILE A 95 -16.11 10.98 -9.50
N TYR A 96 -16.85 11.65 -10.39
CA TYR A 96 -16.28 12.22 -11.62
C TYR A 96 -15.14 13.20 -11.28
N ALA A 97 -15.39 14.14 -10.40
CA ALA A 97 -14.39 15.18 -10.04
C ALA A 97 -13.12 14.58 -9.43
N GLN A 98 -13.25 13.49 -8.67
CA GLN A 98 -12.13 12.90 -7.93
C GLN A 98 -11.38 11.82 -8.73
N LEU A 99 -12.00 11.20 -9.72
CA LEU A 99 -11.40 10.09 -10.44
C LEU A 99 -11.55 10.21 -11.96
N CYS A 100 -12.77 10.11 -12.49
CA CYS A 100 -13.02 9.99 -13.93
C CYS A 100 -12.58 11.24 -14.71
N GLY A 101 -12.73 12.41 -14.10
CA GLY A 101 -12.34 13.70 -14.64
C GLY A 101 -10.84 13.82 -14.93
N ALA A 102 -9.99 13.04 -14.27
CA ALA A 102 -8.55 13.05 -14.54
C ALA A 102 -8.22 12.79 -16.02
N CYS A 103 -9.02 11.93 -16.67
CA CYS A 103 -8.88 11.63 -18.10
C CYS A 103 -9.97 12.31 -18.94
N HIS A 104 -11.22 12.29 -18.49
CA HIS A 104 -12.37 12.71 -19.29
C HIS A 104 -12.59 14.24 -19.34
N THR A 105 -11.86 15.02 -18.54
CA THR A 105 -11.93 16.49 -18.61
C THR A 105 -11.11 17.06 -19.79
N ASN A 106 -9.94 16.48 -20.04
CA ASN A 106 -8.97 17.00 -21.00
C ASN A 106 -8.58 16.01 -22.11
N GLY A 107 -9.18 14.83 -22.13
CA GLY A 107 -8.91 13.82 -23.16
C GLY A 107 -7.61 13.04 -22.95
N ALA A 108 -7.08 12.98 -21.73
CA ALA A 108 -5.85 12.25 -21.44
C ALA A 108 -6.00 10.77 -21.83
N GLY A 109 -4.94 10.21 -22.45
CA GLY A 109 -4.93 8.82 -22.91
C GLY A 109 -5.96 8.48 -23.98
N GLY A 110 -6.49 9.47 -24.69
CA GLY A 110 -7.52 9.30 -25.71
C GLY A 110 -8.95 9.16 -25.14
N ALA A 111 -9.14 9.51 -23.85
CA ALA A 111 -10.47 9.49 -23.24
C ALA A 111 -11.39 10.52 -23.89
N PRO A 112 -12.67 10.19 -24.20
CA PRO A 112 -13.61 11.15 -24.74
C PRO A 112 -13.93 12.23 -23.68
N THR A 113 -13.72 13.48 -24.06
CA THR A 113 -14.17 14.63 -23.26
C THR A 113 -15.70 14.72 -23.23
N LEU A 114 -16.28 15.49 -22.29
CA LEU A 114 -17.73 15.62 -22.13
C LEU A 114 -18.35 16.49 -23.23
N ASP A 115 -18.04 16.20 -24.51
CA ASP A 115 -18.59 16.84 -25.68
C ASP A 115 -19.51 15.86 -26.44
N ARG A 116 -20.70 16.29 -26.83
CA ARG A 116 -21.67 15.44 -27.57
C ARG A 116 -21.03 14.79 -28.79
N ALA A 117 -20.19 15.52 -29.52
CA ALA A 117 -19.51 14.97 -30.68
C ALA A 117 -18.71 13.68 -30.38
N HIS A 118 -18.21 13.55 -29.18
CA HIS A 118 -17.50 12.34 -28.74
C HIS A 118 -18.46 11.24 -28.22
N TRP A 119 -19.67 11.61 -27.78
CA TRP A 119 -20.54 10.70 -27.05
C TRP A 119 -21.73 10.19 -27.84
N ASP A 120 -22.28 10.94 -28.84
CA ASP A 120 -23.49 10.56 -29.52
C ASP A 120 -23.41 9.15 -30.14
N ALA A 121 -22.31 8.84 -30.84
CA ALA A 121 -22.11 7.50 -31.44
C ALA A 121 -21.89 6.40 -30.38
N ARG A 122 -21.43 6.77 -29.16
CA ARG A 122 -21.27 5.85 -28.03
C ARG A 122 -22.59 5.58 -27.34
N ILE A 123 -23.39 6.62 -27.11
CA ILE A 123 -24.73 6.53 -26.49
C ILE A 123 -25.67 5.71 -27.38
N ALA A 124 -25.54 5.80 -28.70
CA ALA A 124 -26.28 4.98 -29.62
C ALA A 124 -26.09 3.47 -29.46
N LYS A 125 -25.01 3.03 -28.82
CA LYS A 125 -24.73 1.62 -28.45
C LYS A 125 -25.49 1.17 -27.20
N GLY A 126 -26.13 2.09 -26.50
CA GLY A 126 -26.87 1.87 -25.26
C GLY A 126 -26.05 2.22 -24.01
N VAL A 127 -26.72 2.83 -23.05
CA VAL A 127 -26.09 3.26 -21.77
C VAL A 127 -25.54 2.06 -21.00
N ASP A 128 -26.24 0.94 -21.01
CA ASP A 128 -25.79 -0.29 -20.32
C ASP A 128 -24.44 -0.80 -20.86
N THR A 129 -24.23 -0.65 -22.20
CA THR A 129 -22.95 -0.98 -22.82
C THR A 129 -21.84 -0.06 -22.31
N LEU A 130 -22.11 1.22 -22.16
CA LEU A 130 -21.15 2.19 -21.65
C LEU A 130 -20.81 1.92 -20.16
N VAL A 131 -21.82 1.61 -19.36
CA VAL A 131 -21.64 1.22 -17.96
C VAL A 131 -20.79 -0.04 -17.86
N LYS A 132 -21.10 -1.06 -18.69
CA LYS A 132 -20.31 -2.29 -18.73
C LYS A 132 -18.84 -2.01 -19.08
N HIS A 133 -18.57 -1.20 -20.09
CA HIS A 133 -17.21 -0.80 -20.46
C HIS A 133 -16.50 -0.06 -19.32
N ALA A 134 -17.20 0.75 -18.55
CA ALA A 134 -16.63 1.45 -17.41
C ALA A 134 -16.33 0.52 -16.23
N ILE A 135 -17.14 -0.52 -16.02
CA ILE A 135 -16.94 -1.51 -14.97
C ILE A 135 -15.81 -2.48 -15.32
N GLU A 136 -15.83 -3.05 -16.53
CA GLU A 136 -14.90 -4.10 -16.97
C GLU A 136 -13.60 -3.56 -17.55
N GLY A 137 -13.58 -2.26 -17.92
CA GLY A 137 -12.55 -1.65 -18.74
C GLY A 137 -12.82 -1.84 -20.24
N PHE A 138 -12.23 -0.98 -21.06
CA PHE A 138 -12.44 -1.02 -22.49
C PHE A 138 -11.19 -0.59 -23.26
N GLN A 139 -10.75 -1.44 -24.18
CA GLN A 139 -9.71 -1.09 -25.14
C GLN A 139 -10.36 -0.54 -26.40
N GLY A 140 -10.28 0.77 -26.58
CA GLY A 140 -10.74 1.46 -27.78
C GLY A 140 -9.59 1.74 -28.77
N GLU A 141 -9.93 2.29 -29.93
CA GLU A 141 -8.95 2.72 -30.94
C GLU A 141 -8.09 3.88 -30.44
N ALA A 142 -8.67 4.78 -29.64
CA ALA A 142 -8.00 5.97 -29.12
C ALA A 142 -7.20 5.72 -27.85
N GLY A 143 -7.45 4.63 -27.13
CA GLY A 143 -6.74 4.31 -25.89
C GLY A 143 -7.45 3.28 -25.03
N LEU A 144 -6.85 3.00 -23.87
CA LEU A 144 -7.35 2.07 -22.86
C LEU A 144 -8.09 2.84 -21.76
N MET A 145 -9.34 2.47 -21.51
CA MET A 145 -10.04 2.83 -20.28
C MET A 145 -9.87 1.70 -19.26
N PRO A 146 -9.21 1.93 -18.13
CA PRO A 146 -9.07 0.90 -17.12
C PRO A 146 -10.41 0.58 -16.44
N ALA A 147 -10.59 -0.65 -15.99
CA ALA A 147 -11.75 -1.07 -15.22
C ALA A 147 -11.99 -0.14 -14.03
N ARG A 148 -13.24 0.31 -13.84
CA ARG A 148 -13.65 1.22 -12.74
C ARG A 148 -12.82 2.52 -12.66
N GLY A 149 -12.29 2.98 -13.80
CA GLY A 149 -11.41 4.15 -13.83
C GLY A 149 -10.07 3.92 -13.13
N GLY A 150 -9.68 2.65 -12.89
CA GLY A 150 -8.46 2.28 -12.15
C GLY A 150 -8.64 2.19 -10.63
N ASN A 151 -9.85 2.39 -10.10
CA ASN A 151 -10.15 2.24 -8.69
C ASN A 151 -11.03 0.99 -8.42
N PRO A 152 -10.44 -0.15 -8.04
CA PRO A 152 -11.17 -1.39 -7.79
C PRO A 152 -12.12 -1.33 -6.58
N SER A 153 -12.00 -0.32 -5.72
CA SER A 153 -12.91 -0.10 -4.57
C SER A 153 -14.26 0.53 -4.96
N LEU A 154 -14.43 0.99 -6.21
CA LEU A 154 -15.74 1.42 -6.69
C LEU A 154 -16.65 0.22 -6.92
N ASN A 155 -17.86 0.26 -6.40
CA ASN A 155 -18.88 -0.70 -6.75
C ASN A 155 -19.61 -0.35 -8.06
N ASP A 156 -20.36 -1.29 -8.62
CA ASP A 156 -21.04 -1.12 -9.91
C ASP A 156 -22.03 0.04 -9.91
N ALA A 157 -22.77 0.23 -8.81
CA ALA A 157 -23.74 1.31 -8.67
C ALA A 157 -23.08 2.70 -8.69
N GLN A 158 -21.89 2.82 -8.11
CA GLN A 158 -21.10 4.07 -8.14
C GLN A 158 -20.60 4.38 -9.56
N VAL A 159 -20.12 3.36 -10.27
CA VAL A 159 -19.70 3.51 -11.68
C VAL A 159 -20.90 3.88 -12.56
N GLU A 160 -22.02 3.20 -12.42
CA GLU A 160 -23.25 3.48 -13.15
C GLU A 160 -23.76 4.91 -12.92
N ALA A 161 -23.82 5.35 -11.65
CA ALA A 161 -24.20 6.71 -11.30
C ALA A 161 -23.28 7.75 -11.95
N THR A 162 -21.97 7.48 -11.97
CA THR A 162 -21.00 8.39 -12.60
C THR A 162 -21.14 8.44 -14.10
N VAL A 163 -21.32 7.29 -14.78
CA VAL A 163 -21.53 7.25 -16.24
C VAL A 163 -22.80 7.98 -16.62
N LYS A 164 -23.91 7.79 -15.89
CA LYS A 164 -25.15 8.52 -16.11
C LYS A 164 -24.96 10.03 -15.95
N TRP A 165 -24.30 10.43 -14.85
CA TRP A 165 -23.98 11.84 -14.61
C TRP A 165 -23.15 12.44 -15.77
N MET A 166 -22.15 11.72 -16.28
CA MET A 166 -21.34 12.18 -17.41
C MET A 166 -22.20 12.40 -18.67
N ILE A 167 -23.12 11.47 -18.97
CA ILE A 167 -24.03 11.57 -20.12
C ILE A 167 -24.96 12.78 -19.97
N ASP A 168 -25.50 13.00 -18.78
CA ASP A 168 -26.42 14.11 -18.49
C ASP A 168 -25.73 15.48 -18.52
N ASN A 169 -24.42 15.52 -18.37
CA ASN A 169 -23.64 16.77 -18.36
C ASN A 169 -22.79 16.99 -19.62
N LEU A 170 -23.13 16.35 -20.73
CA LEU A 170 -22.50 16.59 -22.02
C LEU A 170 -22.80 18.00 -22.53
N LYS A 171 -21.79 18.62 -23.13
CA LYS A 171 -21.83 19.95 -23.73
C LYS A 171 -22.07 19.88 -25.21
#